data_ee2c481d39f55d8a5dc8f90b9f2559b5
#
_entry.id   ee2c481d39f55d8a5dc8f90b9f2559b5
#
_cell.length_a   1.000
_cell.length_b   1.000
_cell.length_c   1.000
_cell.angle_alpha   90.00
_cell.angle_beta   90.00
_cell.angle_gamma   90.00
#
_symmetry.space_group_name_H-M   'P 1'
#
loop_
_entity.id
_entity.type
_entity.pdbx_description
1 polymer ?
#
loop_
_entity_poly.entity_id
_entity_poly.type
_entity_poly.pdbx_seq_one_letter_code
_entity_poly.pdbx_strand_id
1 'polypeptide(L)'
;MDRLPHDRSHLLYDAKEVPHPTKLFQDSIRRWLVAHLSDDSATDVNTGIIVEAVVISKSAGVFCGRFPVDLLITEWFPSCDLTWNVEEGEDIEVGSQILSISGPSDSVLSCERVMLNILGRLSGITTRTSEWVKGSGDVSVACTRKTAWGMMDKWAVHVGGGLTHRLSRTDALMIKENDLSVIGSGDDVKSAISSAISSIDFEKSAGFVVIEVQDAAQAITAAESWSQNQKFRGREEKIVILLDNMGPDECRAAELLLRESGLRNWCILEGSGGVTLDGLHTWIEDSMVDVISSSSINMGVPSLDLSMLIGGS
;
A
#
# COMPACT_ATOMS: atom_id res chain seq x y z
N MET A 1 -3.53 -19.54 6.06
CA MET A 1 -4.55 -18.48 6.24
C MET A 1 -5.01 -18.05 4.87
N ASP A 2 -6.33 -17.92 4.67
CA ASP A 2 -6.85 -17.35 3.44
C ASP A 2 -6.36 -15.90 3.33
N ARG A 3 -5.92 -15.51 2.12
CA ARG A 3 -5.38 -14.16 1.85
C ARG A 3 -6.46 -13.12 2.11
N LEU A 4 -6.20 -12.14 2.97
CA LEU A 4 -7.13 -11.05 3.22
C LEU A 4 -7.41 -10.25 1.94
N PRO A 5 -8.65 -9.81 1.70
CA PRO A 5 -9.01 -9.10 0.48
C PRO A 5 -8.29 -7.75 0.32
N HIS A 6 -7.73 -7.22 1.41
CA HIS A 6 -6.88 -6.03 1.42
C HIS A 6 -5.57 -6.19 0.67
N ASP A 7 -5.11 -7.43 0.41
CA ASP A 7 -3.93 -7.64 -0.40
C ASP A 7 -4.30 -7.66 -1.90
N ARG A 8 -4.03 -6.54 -2.55
CA ARG A 8 -4.25 -6.33 -3.98
C ARG A 8 -2.94 -6.36 -4.78
N SER A 9 -1.85 -6.85 -4.18
CA SER A 9 -0.53 -6.88 -4.82
C SER A 9 -0.51 -7.64 -6.15
N HIS A 10 -1.36 -8.67 -6.30
CA HIS A 10 -1.52 -9.41 -7.54
C HIS A 10 -2.02 -8.56 -8.73
N LEU A 11 -2.58 -7.38 -8.49
CA LEU A 11 -2.92 -6.41 -9.52
C LEU A 11 -1.73 -5.52 -9.91
N LEU A 12 -0.66 -5.51 -9.10
CA LEU A 12 0.57 -4.78 -9.37
C LEU A 12 1.65 -5.70 -9.96
N TYR A 13 1.67 -6.96 -9.55
CA TYR A 13 2.73 -7.90 -9.89
C TYR A 13 2.16 -9.27 -10.22
N ASP A 14 2.51 -9.79 -11.39
CA ASP A 14 2.19 -11.16 -11.79
C ASP A 14 3.38 -12.06 -11.43
N ALA A 15 3.18 -12.94 -10.47
CA ALA A 15 4.19 -13.90 -10.01
C ALA A 15 4.12 -15.26 -10.74
N LYS A 16 3.21 -15.40 -11.73
CA LYS A 16 3.08 -16.64 -12.51
C LYS A 16 4.18 -16.71 -13.56
N GLU A 17 4.47 -17.89 -14.09
CA GLU A 17 5.43 -18.23 -15.14
C GLU A 17 6.72 -17.38 -15.18
N VAL A 18 6.62 -16.12 -15.63
CA VAL A 18 7.72 -15.14 -15.64
C VAL A 18 7.29 -13.94 -14.78
N PRO A 19 7.85 -13.81 -13.57
CA PRO A 19 7.48 -12.74 -12.65
C PRO A 19 7.76 -11.34 -13.23
N HIS A 20 6.74 -10.47 -13.27
CA HIS A 20 6.87 -9.12 -13.82
C HIS A 20 5.80 -8.15 -13.29
N PRO A 21 6.07 -6.82 -13.28
CA PRO A 21 5.05 -5.83 -13.00
C PRO A 21 3.93 -5.86 -14.03
N THR A 22 2.67 -5.80 -13.58
CA THR A 22 1.52 -5.74 -14.48
C THR A 22 1.51 -4.47 -15.32
N LYS A 23 0.78 -4.48 -16.45
CA LYS A 23 0.60 -3.28 -17.27
C LYS A 23 0.03 -2.11 -16.45
N LEU A 24 -0.91 -2.37 -15.55
CA LEU A 24 -1.48 -1.35 -14.66
C LEU A 24 -0.38 -0.66 -13.83
N PHE A 25 0.53 -1.42 -13.26
CA PHE A 25 1.61 -0.89 -12.45
C PHE A 25 2.67 -0.19 -13.31
N GLN A 26 3.08 -0.77 -14.43
CA GLN A 26 4.01 -0.14 -15.36
C GLN A 26 3.49 1.22 -15.85
N ASP A 27 2.21 1.32 -16.24
CA ASP A 27 1.60 2.59 -16.68
C ASP A 27 1.54 3.61 -15.53
N SER A 28 1.39 3.16 -14.28
CA SER A 28 1.47 4.04 -13.11
C SER A 28 2.90 4.55 -12.90
N ILE A 29 3.90 3.68 -12.96
CA ILE A 29 5.31 4.04 -12.84
C ILE A 29 5.69 5.07 -13.91
N ARG A 30 5.36 4.83 -15.19
CA ARG A 30 5.68 5.76 -16.29
C ARG A 30 5.16 7.19 -16.05
N ARG A 31 3.93 7.32 -15.54
CA ARG A 31 3.36 8.65 -15.23
C ARG A 31 4.19 9.41 -14.19
N TRP A 32 4.69 8.71 -13.17
CA TRP A 32 5.54 9.30 -12.15
C TRP A 32 6.95 9.61 -12.70
N LEU A 33 7.53 8.71 -13.51
CA LEU A 33 8.82 8.94 -14.15
C LEU A 33 8.78 10.18 -15.06
N VAL A 34 7.75 10.32 -15.88
CA VAL A 34 7.56 11.52 -16.72
C VAL A 34 7.52 12.79 -15.88
N ALA A 35 6.78 12.78 -14.76
CA ALA A 35 6.70 13.95 -13.88
C ALA A 35 8.08 14.29 -13.28
N HIS A 36 8.77 13.31 -12.71
CA HIS A 36 10.09 13.53 -12.10
C HIS A 36 11.14 13.99 -13.08
N LEU A 37 11.21 13.39 -14.27
CA LEU A 37 12.16 13.77 -15.32
C LEU A 37 11.87 15.16 -15.86
N SER A 38 10.59 15.56 -15.93
CA SER A 38 10.21 16.90 -16.38
C SER A 38 10.63 18.00 -15.39
N ASP A 39 10.63 17.69 -14.10
CA ASP A 39 11.03 18.62 -13.04
C ASP A 39 12.57 18.69 -12.89
N ASP A 40 13.29 17.62 -13.25
CA ASP A 40 14.75 17.48 -13.12
C ASP A 40 15.44 17.48 -14.50
N SER A 41 15.08 18.42 -15.36
CA SER A 41 15.68 18.55 -16.69
C SER A 41 17.15 19.00 -16.58
N ALA A 42 18.07 18.14 -17.03
CA ALA A 42 19.48 18.40 -17.03
C ALA A 42 19.89 19.38 -18.16
N THR A 43 20.89 20.21 -17.90
CA THR A 43 21.59 20.97 -18.94
C THR A 43 22.69 20.07 -19.52
N ASP A 44 22.64 19.83 -20.83
CA ASP A 44 23.54 18.94 -21.55
C ASP A 44 25.01 19.33 -21.42
N VAL A 45 25.78 18.59 -20.64
CA VAL A 45 27.23 18.57 -20.75
C VAL A 45 27.63 17.19 -21.26
N ASN A 46 27.45 17.00 -22.58
CA ASN A 46 27.85 15.75 -23.21
C ASN A 46 29.37 15.74 -23.42
N THR A 47 30.09 14.99 -22.62
CA THR A 47 31.55 14.82 -22.74
C THR A 47 31.92 13.61 -23.58
N GLY A 48 30.96 12.71 -23.90
CA GLY A 48 31.21 11.44 -24.59
C GLY A 48 32.02 10.40 -23.79
N ILE A 49 32.33 10.69 -22.51
CA ILE A 49 33.12 9.80 -21.63
C ILE A 49 32.18 8.75 -21.05
N ILE A 50 32.59 7.50 -21.13
CA ILE A 50 31.92 6.41 -20.42
C ILE A 50 32.40 6.42 -18.97
N VAL A 51 31.46 6.38 -18.05
CA VAL A 51 31.72 6.33 -16.60
C VAL A 51 31.08 5.07 -16.00
N GLU A 52 31.66 4.63 -14.92
CA GLU A 52 31.09 3.62 -14.03
C GLU A 52 30.73 4.28 -12.70
N ALA A 53 29.57 3.97 -12.17
CA ALA A 53 29.12 4.47 -10.89
C ALA A 53 28.45 3.35 -10.07
N VAL A 54 28.49 3.50 -8.75
CA VAL A 54 27.82 2.59 -7.81
C VAL A 54 26.89 3.37 -6.93
N VAL A 55 25.71 2.80 -6.64
CA VAL A 55 24.80 3.33 -5.62
C VAL A 55 25.00 2.55 -4.34
N ILE A 56 25.28 3.28 -3.25
CA ILE A 56 25.51 2.73 -1.92
C ILE A 56 24.44 3.24 -0.94
N SER A 57 24.12 2.41 0.06
CA SER A 57 23.29 2.83 1.18
C SER A 57 24.11 3.55 2.24
N LYS A 58 23.56 4.67 2.75
CA LYS A 58 24.10 5.43 3.91
C LYS A 58 23.36 5.11 5.21
N SER A 59 22.30 4.33 5.14
CA SER A 59 21.50 3.89 6.27
C SER A 59 21.08 2.44 6.11
N ALA A 60 20.84 1.75 7.23
CA ALA A 60 20.25 0.41 7.20
C ALA A 60 18.74 0.47 6.91
N GLY A 61 18.20 -0.55 6.28
CA GLY A 61 16.76 -0.64 5.97
C GLY A 61 16.41 -1.82 5.09
N VAL A 62 15.25 -1.78 4.46
CA VAL A 62 14.77 -2.80 3.51
C VAL A 62 14.68 -2.19 2.13
N PHE A 63 15.31 -2.82 1.15
CA PHE A 63 15.40 -2.31 -0.21
C PHE A 63 14.09 -2.46 -0.97
N CYS A 64 13.74 -1.40 -1.74
CA CYS A 64 12.63 -1.42 -2.72
C CYS A 64 12.86 -0.38 -3.80
N GLY A 65 12.44 -0.69 -5.03
CA GLY A 65 12.42 0.26 -6.14
C GLY A 65 13.05 -0.24 -7.43
N ARG A 66 13.32 -1.52 -7.54
CA ARG A 66 13.92 -2.14 -8.73
C ARG A 66 13.09 -1.87 -10.00
N PHE A 67 11.80 -2.19 -9.98
CA PHE A 67 10.95 -2.05 -11.17
C PHE A 67 10.86 -0.63 -11.73
N PRO A 68 10.65 0.42 -10.91
CA PRO A 68 10.67 1.79 -11.42
C PRO A 68 12.01 2.19 -12.02
N VAL A 69 13.13 1.75 -11.44
CA VAL A 69 14.46 2.06 -11.94
C VAL A 69 14.78 1.28 -13.21
N ASP A 70 14.40 0.00 -13.31
CA ASP A 70 14.53 -0.77 -14.55
C ASP A 70 13.79 -0.09 -15.72
N LEU A 71 12.56 0.40 -15.48
CA LEU A 71 11.81 1.15 -16.48
C LEU A 71 12.46 2.49 -16.81
N LEU A 72 12.96 3.22 -15.81
CA LEU A 72 13.68 4.49 -16.00
C LEU A 72 14.86 4.28 -16.95
N ILE A 73 15.72 3.32 -16.68
CA ILE A 73 16.91 3.07 -17.49
C ILE A 73 16.52 2.57 -18.88
N THR A 74 15.64 1.56 -18.95
CA THR A 74 15.28 0.96 -20.24
C THR A 74 14.61 1.94 -21.20
N GLU A 75 13.74 2.84 -20.70
CA GLU A 75 12.92 3.70 -21.57
C GLU A 75 13.52 5.09 -21.80
N TRP A 76 14.29 5.65 -20.85
CA TRP A 76 14.84 7.02 -20.95
C TRP A 76 16.36 7.07 -21.06
N PHE A 77 17.06 6.05 -20.57
CA PHE A 77 18.53 5.99 -20.59
C PHE A 77 19.05 4.67 -21.17
N PRO A 78 18.61 4.26 -22.38
CA PRO A 78 18.93 2.95 -22.96
C PRO A 78 20.41 2.75 -23.30
N SER A 79 21.22 3.78 -23.20
CA SER A 79 22.68 3.74 -23.35
C SER A 79 23.42 3.39 -22.06
N CYS A 80 22.69 3.23 -20.95
CA CYS A 80 23.25 2.80 -19.67
C CYS A 80 22.99 1.34 -19.42
N ASP A 81 23.99 0.63 -18.92
CA ASP A 81 23.91 -0.73 -18.44
C ASP A 81 23.77 -0.73 -16.90
N LEU A 82 22.80 -1.49 -16.38
CA LEU A 82 22.51 -1.56 -14.96
C LEU A 82 22.72 -2.99 -14.44
N THR A 83 23.38 -3.11 -13.29
CA THR A 83 23.54 -4.37 -12.57
C THR A 83 23.08 -4.21 -11.12
N TRP A 84 22.13 -5.04 -10.69
CA TRP A 84 21.63 -5.08 -9.32
C TRP A 84 22.49 -5.97 -8.43
N ASN A 85 22.78 -5.52 -7.20
CA ASN A 85 23.49 -6.27 -6.20
C ASN A 85 22.59 -6.70 -5.03
N VAL A 86 21.33 -6.24 -5.02
CA VAL A 86 20.32 -6.54 -4.01
C VAL A 86 18.99 -6.90 -4.66
N GLU A 87 18.18 -7.67 -3.96
CA GLU A 87 16.84 -8.04 -4.40
C GLU A 87 15.76 -7.23 -3.67
N GLU A 88 14.58 -7.14 -4.29
CA GLU A 88 13.40 -6.46 -3.72
C GLU A 88 13.02 -7.10 -2.37
N GLY A 89 12.95 -6.32 -1.30
CA GLY A 89 12.66 -6.80 0.05
C GLY A 89 13.87 -7.28 0.87
N GLU A 90 15.07 -7.18 0.32
CA GLU A 90 16.30 -7.55 1.03
C GLU A 90 16.66 -6.51 2.10
N ASP A 91 17.10 -6.99 3.27
CA ASP A 91 17.67 -6.13 4.31
C ASP A 91 19.03 -5.61 3.84
N ILE A 92 19.25 -4.29 3.94
CA ILE A 92 20.49 -3.61 3.56
C ILE A 92 21.08 -2.86 4.74
N GLU A 93 22.42 -2.82 4.78
CA GLU A 93 23.20 -2.17 5.82
C GLU A 93 23.87 -0.90 5.29
N VAL A 94 24.44 -0.10 6.19
CA VAL A 94 25.30 1.03 5.81
C VAL A 94 26.50 0.54 5.00
N GLY A 95 26.68 1.10 3.79
CA GLY A 95 27.73 0.70 2.86
C GLY A 95 27.35 -0.42 1.89
N SER A 96 26.15 -1.00 2.00
CA SER A 96 25.66 -1.97 1.00
C SER A 96 25.66 -1.35 -0.38
N GLN A 97 26.27 -2.03 -1.35
CA GLN A 97 26.16 -1.69 -2.77
C GLN A 97 24.81 -2.15 -3.30
N ILE A 98 23.98 -1.18 -3.71
CA ILE A 98 22.63 -1.44 -4.22
C ILE A 98 22.66 -1.86 -5.69
N LEU A 99 23.36 -1.07 -6.49
CA LEU A 99 23.51 -1.33 -7.92
C LEU A 99 24.81 -0.71 -8.45
N SER A 100 25.23 -1.18 -9.63
CA SER A 100 26.25 -0.54 -10.46
C SER A 100 25.59 -0.10 -11.76
N ILE A 101 26.01 1.04 -12.28
CA ILE A 101 25.58 1.60 -13.57
C ILE A 101 26.77 2.06 -14.37
N SER A 102 26.79 1.74 -15.67
CA SER A 102 27.80 2.24 -16.62
C SER A 102 27.14 2.81 -17.84
N GLY A 103 27.74 3.86 -18.42
CA GLY A 103 27.22 4.51 -19.60
C GLY A 103 27.85 5.88 -19.87
N PRO A 104 27.34 6.63 -20.87
CA PRO A 104 27.75 8.00 -21.10
C PRO A 104 27.54 8.86 -19.85
N SER A 105 28.52 9.70 -19.53
CA SER A 105 28.51 10.48 -18.28
C SER A 105 27.30 11.39 -18.14
N ASP A 106 26.83 11.98 -19.22
CA ASP A 106 25.60 12.79 -19.27
C ASP A 106 24.36 11.98 -18.91
N SER A 107 24.24 10.78 -19.46
CA SER A 107 23.12 9.86 -19.16
C SER A 107 23.14 9.39 -17.71
N VAL A 108 24.32 8.97 -17.19
CA VAL A 108 24.48 8.51 -15.82
C VAL A 108 24.18 9.62 -14.80
N LEU A 109 24.68 10.84 -15.05
CA LEU A 109 24.41 11.99 -14.18
C LEU A 109 22.95 12.47 -14.26
N SER A 110 22.33 12.41 -15.45
CA SER A 110 20.93 12.82 -15.63
C SER A 110 19.93 11.87 -14.97
N CYS A 111 20.22 10.57 -14.89
CA CYS A 111 19.32 9.63 -14.20
C CYS A 111 19.53 9.61 -12.68
N GLU A 112 20.66 10.10 -12.16
CA GLU A 112 21.05 9.97 -10.74
C GLU A 112 19.96 10.41 -9.79
N ARG A 113 19.53 11.69 -9.90
CA ARG A 113 18.62 12.26 -8.91
C ARG A 113 17.27 11.57 -8.89
N VAL A 114 16.69 11.31 -10.05
CA VAL A 114 15.39 10.62 -10.17
C VAL A 114 15.50 9.20 -9.63
N MET A 115 16.57 8.49 -9.98
CA MET A 115 16.84 7.14 -9.48
C MET A 115 16.97 7.11 -7.95
N LEU A 116 17.82 7.98 -7.36
CA LEU A 116 18.02 8.04 -5.91
C LEU A 116 16.75 8.45 -5.16
N ASN A 117 15.94 9.37 -5.70
CA ASN A 117 14.68 9.76 -5.10
C ASN A 117 13.68 8.58 -5.06
N ILE A 118 13.61 7.79 -6.13
CA ILE A 118 12.74 6.61 -6.21
C ILE A 118 13.19 5.55 -5.20
N LEU A 119 14.46 5.16 -5.25
CA LEU A 119 15.03 4.14 -4.38
C LEU A 119 14.91 4.53 -2.91
N GLY A 120 15.31 5.77 -2.57
CA GLY A 120 15.26 6.26 -1.20
C GLY A 120 13.84 6.28 -0.65
N ARG A 121 12.87 6.82 -1.41
CA ARG A 121 11.48 6.88 -0.96
C ARG A 121 10.87 5.48 -0.77
N LEU A 122 10.98 4.62 -1.78
CA LEU A 122 10.34 3.31 -1.72
C LEU A 122 10.98 2.43 -0.64
N SER A 123 12.30 2.43 -0.52
CA SER A 123 13.00 1.72 0.57
C SER A 123 12.66 2.27 1.94
N GLY A 124 12.49 3.59 2.09
CA GLY A 124 12.04 4.19 3.34
C GLY A 124 10.66 3.69 3.76
N ILE A 125 9.68 3.66 2.82
CA ILE A 125 8.33 3.12 3.08
C ILE A 125 8.38 1.64 3.41
N THR A 126 9.18 0.85 2.67
CA THR A 126 9.34 -0.59 2.88
C THR A 126 9.92 -0.87 4.27
N THR A 127 10.96 -0.13 4.65
CA THR A 127 11.58 -0.22 5.99
C THR A 127 10.55 0.06 7.09
N ARG A 128 9.84 1.18 6.99
CA ARG A 128 8.78 1.54 7.94
C ARG A 128 7.69 0.48 8.01
N THR A 129 7.26 -0.04 6.87
CA THR A 129 6.23 -1.09 6.83
C THR A 129 6.72 -2.38 7.49
N SER A 130 7.97 -2.77 7.27
CA SER A 130 8.59 -3.94 7.94
C SER A 130 8.60 -3.77 9.47
N GLU A 131 8.85 -2.56 9.99
CA GLU A 131 8.75 -2.26 11.43
C GLU A 131 7.32 -2.48 11.95
N TRP A 132 6.31 -1.99 11.22
CA TRP A 132 4.90 -2.20 11.56
C TRP A 132 4.54 -3.68 11.58
N VAL A 133 4.92 -4.42 10.54
CA VAL A 133 4.63 -5.86 10.43
C VAL A 133 5.30 -6.66 11.54
N LYS A 134 6.58 -6.37 11.84
CA LYS A 134 7.30 -7.00 12.96
C LYS A 134 6.64 -6.73 14.32
N GLY A 135 6.04 -5.54 14.47
CA GLY A 135 5.36 -5.14 15.69
C GLY A 135 3.90 -5.57 15.78
N SER A 136 3.25 -6.05 14.71
CA SER A 136 1.80 -6.27 14.67
C SER A 136 1.35 -7.68 15.08
N GLY A 137 2.25 -8.63 15.32
CA GLY A 137 1.90 -10.00 15.69
C GLY A 137 1.00 -10.67 14.63
N ASP A 138 -0.15 -11.16 15.06
CA ASP A 138 -1.13 -11.82 14.18
C ASP A 138 -2.08 -10.84 13.47
N VAL A 139 -2.07 -9.56 13.85
CA VAL A 139 -2.91 -8.53 13.23
C VAL A 139 -2.23 -8.04 11.96
N SER A 140 -2.96 -8.04 10.84
CA SER A 140 -2.42 -7.51 9.58
C SER A 140 -2.41 -6.00 9.56
N VAL A 141 -1.40 -5.40 8.91
CA VAL A 141 -1.31 -3.94 8.75
C VAL A 141 -1.48 -3.55 7.29
N ALA A 142 -2.23 -2.49 7.04
CA ALA A 142 -2.57 -2.02 5.70
C ALA A 142 -2.30 -0.52 5.56
N CYS A 143 -1.85 -0.09 4.37
CA CYS A 143 -1.86 1.33 4.04
C CYS A 143 -3.26 1.79 3.62
N THR A 144 -3.45 3.10 3.56
CA THR A 144 -4.68 3.72 3.05
C THR A 144 -4.51 4.18 1.59
N ARG A 145 -5.49 4.92 1.05
CA ARG A 145 -5.35 5.65 -0.22
C ARG A 145 -4.64 7.00 -0.10
N LYS A 146 -4.25 7.40 1.11
CA LYS A 146 -3.40 8.57 1.30
C LYS A 146 -1.97 8.17 0.91
N THR A 147 -1.59 8.49 -0.31
CA THR A 147 -0.29 8.15 -0.92
C THR A 147 0.26 9.37 -1.64
N ALA A 148 1.57 9.58 -1.64
CA ALA A 148 2.19 10.63 -2.43
C ALA A 148 2.47 10.16 -3.88
N TRP A 149 2.94 8.92 -4.06
CA TRP A 149 3.28 8.36 -5.38
C TRP A 149 2.37 7.19 -5.80
N GLY A 150 1.12 7.21 -5.34
CA GLY A 150 0.09 6.29 -5.82
C GLY A 150 0.43 4.81 -5.61
N MET A 151 0.45 4.04 -6.70
CA MET A 151 0.68 2.60 -6.66
C MET A 151 2.12 2.23 -6.28
N MET A 152 3.10 3.11 -6.49
CA MET A 152 4.48 2.86 -6.05
C MET A 152 4.58 2.83 -4.52
N ASP A 153 3.93 3.75 -3.81
CA ASP A 153 3.87 3.70 -2.33
C ASP A 153 3.23 2.39 -1.85
N LYS A 154 2.17 1.93 -2.53
CA LYS A 154 1.48 0.68 -2.18
C LYS A 154 2.32 -0.56 -2.48
N TRP A 155 3.12 -0.51 -3.53
CA TRP A 155 4.10 -1.56 -3.83
C TRP A 155 5.15 -1.65 -2.72
N ALA A 156 5.70 -0.51 -2.30
CA ALA A 156 6.67 -0.46 -1.20
C ALA A 156 6.09 -1.01 0.13
N VAL A 157 4.81 -0.71 0.42
CA VAL A 157 4.10 -1.31 1.56
C VAL A 157 4.00 -2.82 1.42
N HIS A 158 3.65 -3.33 0.22
CA HIS A 158 3.59 -4.78 -0.02
C HIS A 158 4.95 -5.47 0.18
N VAL A 159 6.02 -4.88 -0.36
CA VAL A 159 7.39 -5.40 -0.22
C VAL A 159 7.81 -5.46 1.26
N GLY A 160 7.38 -4.49 2.07
CA GLY A 160 7.60 -4.48 3.52
C GLY A 160 6.71 -5.46 4.31
N GLY A 161 5.88 -6.28 3.63
CA GLY A 161 4.99 -7.27 4.25
C GLY A 161 3.60 -6.74 4.64
N GLY A 162 3.30 -5.46 4.38
CA GLY A 162 1.99 -4.87 4.63
C GLY A 162 0.99 -5.13 3.49
N LEU A 163 -0.28 -4.85 3.76
CA LEU A 163 -1.36 -4.98 2.81
C LEU A 163 -1.56 -3.68 2.02
N THR A 164 -1.75 -3.80 0.72
CA THR A 164 -1.93 -2.63 -0.17
C THR A 164 -3.24 -1.89 0.06
N HIS A 165 -4.22 -2.53 0.69
CA HIS A 165 -5.62 -2.11 0.67
C HIS A 165 -6.07 -1.88 -0.78
N ARG A 166 -7.28 -1.34 -1.04
CA ARG A 166 -7.72 -1.03 -2.41
C ARG A 166 -6.76 -0.07 -3.12
N LEU A 167 -6.43 -0.38 -4.37
CA LEU A 167 -5.51 0.43 -5.17
C LEU A 167 -6.15 1.75 -5.65
N SER A 168 -7.44 1.72 -5.95
CA SER A 168 -8.21 2.85 -6.44
C SER A 168 -9.65 2.82 -5.93
N ARG A 169 -10.46 3.80 -6.33
CA ARG A 169 -11.91 3.79 -6.04
C ARG A 169 -12.66 2.70 -6.79
N THR A 170 -12.15 2.26 -7.93
CA THR A 170 -12.76 1.25 -8.79
C THR A 170 -12.29 -0.18 -8.47
N ASP A 171 -11.23 -0.33 -7.66
CA ASP A 171 -10.70 -1.65 -7.28
C ASP A 171 -11.56 -2.34 -6.22
N ALA A 172 -12.09 -1.57 -5.27
CA ALA A 172 -13.01 -2.09 -4.26
C ALA A 172 -14.04 -1.02 -3.86
N LEU A 173 -15.28 -1.45 -3.66
CA LEU A 173 -16.35 -0.59 -3.18
C LEU A 173 -16.06 -0.21 -1.71
N MET A 174 -16.16 1.07 -1.38
CA MET A 174 -16.12 1.54 0.00
C MET A 174 -17.26 2.53 0.20
N ILE A 175 -18.17 2.17 1.07
CA ILE A 175 -19.32 2.96 1.48
C ILE A 175 -18.88 3.76 2.70
N LYS A 176 -18.95 5.07 2.61
CA LYS A 176 -18.52 6.01 3.65
C LYS A 176 -19.69 6.79 4.23
N GLU A 177 -19.45 7.50 5.33
CA GLU A 177 -20.44 8.39 5.94
C GLU A 177 -21.08 9.35 4.91
N ASN A 178 -20.29 9.97 4.05
CA ASN A 178 -20.80 10.85 3.00
C ASN A 178 -21.70 10.11 1.98
N ASP A 179 -21.41 8.86 1.69
CA ASP A 179 -22.25 8.05 0.79
C ASP A 179 -23.57 7.71 1.50
N LEU A 180 -23.50 7.34 2.79
CA LEU A 180 -24.68 7.04 3.61
C LEU A 180 -25.59 8.28 3.79
N SER A 181 -25.02 9.47 3.94
CA SER A 181 -25.79 10.72 4.06
C SER A 181 -26.57 11.08 2.78
N VAL A 182 -26.07 10.63 1.62
CA VAL A 182 -26.77 10.81 0.32
C VAL A 182 -27.86 9.75 0.12
N ILE A 183 -27.65 8.52 0.59
CA ILE A 183 -28.61 7.40 0.45
C ILE A 183 -29.77 7.56 1.44
N GLY A 184 -29.46 7.98 2.68
CA GLY A 184 -30.45 8.20 3.73
C GLY A 184 -31.13 9.57 3.59
N SER A 185 -32.41 9.58 3.32
CA SER A 185 -33.23 10.81 3.28
C SER A 185 -33.65 11.32 4.68
N GLY A 186 -32.89 11.04 5.74
CA GLY A 186 -33.24 11.42 7.11
C GLY A 186 -32.29 10.85 8.17
N ASP A 187 -32.62 11.06 9.42
CA ASP A 187 -31.76 10.89 10.60
C ASP A 187 -31.39 9.43 10.99
N ASP A 188 -31.78 8.40 10.22
CA ASP A 188 -31.52 7.00 10.56
C ASP A 188 -30.38 6.38 9.74
N VAL A 189 -29.15 6.48 10.29
CA VAL A 189 -27.93 5.89 9.70
C VAL A 189 -28.05 4.37 9.53
N LYS A 190 -28.75 3.66 10.41
CA LYS A 190 -28.91 2.20 10.31
C LYS A 190 -29.73 1.81 9.08
N SER A 191 -30.81 2.52 8.80
CA SER A 191 -31.58 2.34 7.59
C SER A 191 -30.77 2.66 6.32
N ALA A 192 -29.94 3.70 6.37
CA ALA A 192 -29.02 4.03 5.28
C ALA A 192 -28.00 2.92 5.01
N ILE A 193 -27.38 2.35 6.07
CA ILE A 193 -26.47 1.21 5.98
C ILE A 193 -27.16 0.01 5.32
N SER A 194 -28.35 -0.37 5.79
CA SER A 194 -29.10 -1.51 5.25
C SER A 194 -29.49 -1.30 3.79
N SER A 195 -29.91 -0.09 3.44
CA SER A 195 -30.26 0.28 2.05
C SER A 195 -29.04 0.26 1.15
N ALA A 196 -27.92 0.82 1.61
CA ALA A 196 -26.66 0.81 0.87
C ALA A 196 -26.19 -0.61 0.55
N ILE A 197 -26.18 -1.50 1.54
CA ILE A 197 -25.76 -2.90 1.36
C ILE A 197 -26.72 -3.65 0.43
N SER A 198 -28.03 -3.42 0.54
CA SER A 198 -29.03 -4.08 -0.29
C SER A 198 -28.98 -3.63 -1.76
N SER A 199 -28.48 -2.41 -2.02
CA SER A 199 -28.37 -1.83 -3.35
C SER A 199 -27.05 -2.16 -4.08
N ILE A 200 -26.14 -2.95 -3.47
CA ILE A 200 -24.85 -3.27 -4.08
C ILE A 200 -25.06 -4.09 -5.36
N ASP A 201 -24.54 -3.58 -6.47
CA ASP A 201 -24.44 -4.30 -7.73
C ASP A 201 -23.15 -5.14 -7.71
N PHE A 202 -23.29 -6.41 -7.37
CA PHE A 202 -22.15 -7.34 -7.24
C PHE A 202 -21.49 -7.69 -8.56
N GLU A 203 -22.16 -7.52 -9.68
CA GLU A 203 -21.56 -7.76 -11.00
C GLU A 203 -20.58 -6.65 -11.39
N LYS A 204 -20.83 -5.44 -10.88
CA LYS A 204 -19.97 -4.27 -11.09
C LYS A 204 -18.97 -4.02 -9.95
N SER A 205 -19.19 -4.66 -8.79
CA SER A 205 -18.31 -4.50 -7.63
C SER A 205 -17.06 -5.34 -7.79
N ALA A 206 -15.92 -4.68 -7.94
CA ALA A 206 -14.63 -5.34 -8.02
C ALA A 206 -14.09 -5.68 -6.61
N GLY A 207 -13.30 -6.73 -6.55
CA GLY A 207 -12.46 -7.07 -5.41
C GLY A 207 -13.20 -7.41 -4.11
N PHE A 208 -13.58 -6.42 -3.34
CA PHE A 208 -14.23 -6.58 -2.04
C PHE A 208 -15.05 -5.35 -1.65
N VAL A 209 -15.89 -5.49 -0.62
CA VAL A 209 -16.75 -4.41 -0.12
C VAL A 209 -16.28 -4.00 1.26
N VAL A 210 -16.15 -2.69 1.46
CA VAL A 210 -15.86 -2.05 2.74
C VAL A 210 -17.00 -1.13 3.12
N ILE A 211 -17.43 -1.16 4.37
CA ILE A 211 -18.32 -0.16 4.95
C ILE A 211 -17.65 0.50 6.14
N GLU A 212 -17.64 1.83 6.15
CA GLU A 212 -17.11 2.65 7.24
C GLU A 212 -18.22 2.90 8.26
N VAL A 213 -17.96 2.60 9.53
CA VAL A 213 -18.89 2.75 10.64
C VAL A 213 -18.22 3.45 11.80
N GLN A 214 -19.01 4.13 12.66
CA GLN A 214 -18.52 4.95 13.74
C GLN A 214 -18.88 4.43 15.15
N ASP A 215 -19.66 3.36 15.22
CA ASP A 215 -20.04 2.72 16.48
C ASP A 215 -20.38 1.23 16.29
N ALA A 216 -20.45 0.52 17.40
CA ALA A 216 -20.74 -0.93 17.43
C ALA A 216 -22.16 -1.26 16.91
N ALA A 217 -23.14 -0.36 17.08
CA ALA A 217 -24.51 -0.60 16.64
C ALA A 217 -24.60 -0.52 15.09
N GLN A 218 -23.85 0.38 14.48
CA GLN A 218 -23.69 0.45 13.03
C GLN A 218 -22.97 -0.81 12.49
N ALA A 219 -21.93 -1.29 13.20
CA ALA A 219 -21.22 -2.51 12.83
C ALA A 219 -22.14 -3.73 12.82
N ILE A 220 -22.99 -3.88 13.85
CA ILE A 220 -24.01 -4.95 13.93
C ILE A 220 -24.98 -4.83 12.73
N THR A 221 -25.49 -3.62 12.47
CA THR A 221 -26.45 -3.40 11.36
C THR A 221 -25.82 -3.76 10.00
N ALA A 222 -24.55 -3.40 9.81
CA ALA A 222 -23.81 -3.73 8.58
C ALA A 222 -23.63 -5.26 8.42
N ALA A 223 -23.17 -5.93 9.46
CA ALA A 223 -22.97 -7.39 9.44
C ALA A 223 -24.28 -8.16 9.25
N GLU A 224 -25.36 -7.72 9.90
CA GLU A 224 -26.68 -8.34 9.77
C GLU A 224 -27.23 -8.18 8.33
N SER A 225 -27.24 -6.96 7.82
CA SER A 225 -27.69 -6.67 6.45
C SER A 225 -26.87 -7.44 5.42
N TRP A 226 -25.54 -7.52 5.63
CA TRP A 226 -24.65 -8.28 4.77
C TRP A 226 -24.96 -9.79 4.83
N SER A 227 -25.10 -10.36 6.04
CA SER A 227 -25.40 -11.79 6.19
C SER A 227 -26.71 -12.19 5.53
N GLN A 228 -27.75 -11.36 5.63
CA GLN A 228 -29.03 -11.56 4.97
C GLN A 228 -28.90 -11.53 3.45
N ASN A 229 -28.17 -10.56 2.91
CA ASN A 229 -27.90 -10.44 1.49
C ASN A 229 -27.12 -11.66 0.96
N GLN A 230 -26.07 -12.09 1.66
CA GLN A 230 -25.27 -13.26 1.27
C GLN A 230 -26.07 -14.56 1.30
N LYS A 231 -26.89 -14.77 2.34
CA LYS A 231 -27.79 -15.92 2.43
C LYS A 231 -28.79 -15.94 1.28
N PHE A 232 -29.36 -14.79 0.95
CA PHE A 232 -30.27 -14.66 -0.21
C PHE A 232 -29.60 -15.02 -1.54
N ARG A 233 -28.33 -14.65 -1.71
CA ARG A 233 -27.50 -14.97 -2.88
C ARG A 233 -26.93 -16.39 -2.88
N GLY A 234 -27.03 -17.14 -1.78
CA GLY A 234 -26.37 -18.44 -1.61
C GLY A 234 -24.84 -18.32 -1.57
N ARG A 235 -24.31 -17.24 -0.97
CA ARG A 235 -22.88 -16.94 -0.82
C ARG A 235 -22.51 -16.79 0.65
N GLU A 236 -21.19 -16.82 0.93
CA GLU A 236 -20.62 -16.68 2.28
C GLU A 236 -19.43 -15.69 2.29
N GLU A 237 -19.43 -14.74 1.37
CA GLU A 237 -18.39 -13.72 1.28
C GLU A 237 -18.45 -12.80 2.50
N LYS A 238 -17.28 -12.37 2.99
CA LYS A 238 -17.21 -11.43 4.12
C LYS A 238 -17.19 -9.99 3.63
N ILE A 239 -17.86 -9.10 4.37
CA ILE A 239 -17.69 -7.65 4.23
C ILE A 239 -16.54 -7.18 5.13
N VAL A 240 -15.81 -6.16 4.72
CA VAL A 240 -14.89 -5.43 5.61
C VAL A 240 -15.69 -4.34 6.32
N ILE A 241 -15.73 -4.39 7.64
CA ILE A 241 -16.29 -3.34 8.49
C ILE A 241 -15.12 -2.52 9.03
N LEU A 242 -14.98 -1.30 8.51
CA LEU A 242 -13.96 -0.36 8.92
C LEU A 242 -14.50 0.47 10.09
N LEU A 243 -13.91 0.27 11.26
CA LEU A 243 -14.22 0.97 12.51
C LEU A 243 -13.44 2.28 12.52
N ASP A 244 -14.08 3.36 12.03
CA ASP A 244 -13.40 4.64 11.78
C ASP A 244 -13.34 5.51 13.03
N ASN A 245 -12.11 5.90 13.39
CA ASN A 245 -11.81 6.71 14.58
C ASN A 245 -12.36 6.13 15.91
N MET A 246 -12.66 4.86 15.93
CA MET A 246 -12.94 4.12 17.16
C MET A 246 -11.62 3.72 17.79
N GLY A 247 -11.50 3.92 19.09
CA GLY A 247 -10.33 3.48 19.86
C GLY A 247 -10.28 1.95 19.99
N PRO A 248 -9.18 1.37 20.50
CA PRO A 248 -9.05 -0.08 20.67
C PRO A 248 -10.19 -0.69 21.53
N ASP A 249 -10.56 -0.04 22.62
CA ASP A 249 -11.64 -0.53 23.50
C ASP A 249 -13.01 -0.57 22.80
N GLU A 250 -13.31 0.46 21.99
CA GLU A 250 -14.57 0.52 21.22
C GLU A 250 -14.59 -0.53 20.09
N CYS A 251 -13.45 -0.77 19.45
CA CYS A 251 -13.28 -1.84 18.47
C CYS A 251 -13.52 -3.21 19.11
N ARG A 252 -12.94 -3.44 20.30
CA ARG A 252 -13.16 -4.66 21.08
C ARG A 252 -14.62 -4.86 21.47
N ALA A 253 -15.30 -3.78 21.89
CA ALA A 253 -16.72 -3.83 22.21
C ALA A 253 -17.56 -4.23 20.98
N ALA A 254 -17.26 -3.68 19.81
CA ALA A 254 -17.93 -4.04 18.56
C ALA A 254 -17.67 -5.51 18.18
N GLU A 255 -16.45 -6.01 18.33
CA GLU A 255 -16.10 -7.40 18.08
C GLU A 255 -16.89 -8.36 18.98
N LEU A 256 -16.92 -8.08 20.29
CA LEU A 256 -17.66 -8.93 21.26
C LEU A 256 -19.16 -8.98 20.93
N LEU A 257 -19.77 -7.84 20.63
CA LEU A 257 -21.18 -7.76 20.23
C LEU A 257 -21.46 -8.53 18.92
N LEU A 258 -20.58 -8.45 17.93
CA LEU A 258 -20.69 -9.22 16.69
C LEU A 258 -20.59 -10.73 16.95
N ARG A 259 -19.75 -11.15 17.87
CA ARG A 259 -19.60 -12.55 18.29
C ARG A 259 -20.84 -13.04 19.01
N GLU A 260 -21.35 -12.29 19.99
CA GLU A 260 -22.55 -12.61 20.73
C GLU A 260 -23.79 -12.72 19.83
N SER A 261 -23.87 -11.87 18.79
CA SER A 261 -24.94 -11.90 17.81
C SER A 261 -24.79 -12.99 16.73
N GLY A 262 -23.69 -13.77 16.73
CA GLY A 262 -23.40 -14.78 15.72
C GLY A 262 -23.08 -14.21 14.34
N LEU A 263 -22.69 -12.93 14.26
CA LEU A 263 -22.43 -12.19 13.02
C LEU A 263 -20.94 -12.10 12.66
N ARG A 264 -20.04 -12.41 13.60
CA ARG A 264 -18.59 -12.24 13.44
C ARG A 264 -18.00 -12.95 12.20
N ASN A 265 -18.56 -14.09 11.83
CA ASN A 265 -18.10 -14.86 10.67
C ASN A 265 -18.42 -14.20 9.31
N TRP A 266 -19.31 -13.20 9.29
CA TRP A 266 -19.72 -12.49 8.09
C TRP A 266 -18.87 -11.25 7.78
N CYS A 267 -17.92 -10.91 8.65
CA CYS A 267 -17.11 -9.71 8.50
C CYS A 267 -15.62 -9.94 8.76
N ILE A 268 -14.83 -9.01 8.26
CA ILE A 268 -13.45 -8.74 8.63
C ILE A 268 -13.47 -7.37 9.31
N LEU A 269 -12.89 -7.24 10.49
CA LEU A 269 -12.83 -5.98 11.22
C LEU A 269 -11.53 -5.25 10.89
N GLU A 270 -11.65 -4.01 10.45
CA GLU A 270 -10.54 -3.13 10.17
C GLU A 270 -10.59 -1.93 11.11
N GLY A 271 -9.57 -1.77 11.98
CA GLY A 271 -9.41 -0.61 12.83
C GLY A 271 -8.67 0.51 12.09
N SER A 272 -9.20 1.74 12.15
CA SER A 272 -8.62 2.91 11.47
C SER A 272 -8.81 4.18 12.30
N GLY A 273 -7.95 5.17 12.05
CA GLY A 273 -8.01 6.48 12.72
C GLY A 273 -6.92 6.68 13.75
N GLY A 274 -5.98 7.58 13.45
CA GLY A 274 -4.94 8.01 14.39
C GLY A 274 -3.91 6.95 14.83
N VAL A 275 -3.89 5.77 14.22
CA VAL A 275 -2.97 4.70 14.59
C VAL A 275 -1.54 5.08 14.19
N THR A 276 -0.61 5.00 15.15
CA THR A 276 0.82 5.26 14.97
C THR A 276 1.64 4.02 15.33
N LEU A 277 2.89 3.95 14.90
CA LEU A 277 3.77 2.83 15.26
C LEU A 277 3.94 2.70 16.77
N ASP A 278 4.14 3.83 17.48
CA ASP A 278 4.32 3.83 18.93
C ASP A 278 3.06 3.35 19.69
N GLY A 279 1.86 3.61 19.14
CA GLY A 279 0.59 3.16 19.71
C GLY A 279 0.15 1.77 19.25
N LEU A 280 0.90 1.12 18.36
CA LEU A 280 0.49 -0.13 17.72
C LEU A 280 0.23 -1.26 18.73
N HIS A 281 1.06 -1.37 19.78
CA HIS A 281 0.92 -2.40 20.81
C HIS A 281 -0.46 -2.39 21.48
N THR A 282 -1.00 -1.21 21.83
CA THR A 282 -2.34 -1.07 22.42
C THR A 282 -3.43 -1.58 21.49
N TRP A 283 -3.29 -1.30 20.19
CA TRP A 283 -4.24 -1.80 19.20
C TRP A 283 -4.22 -3.33 19.10
N ILE A 284 -3.04 -3.95 19.17
CA ILE A 284 -2.89 -5.41 19.08
C ILE A 284 -3.47 -6.10 20.31
N GLU A 285 -3.19 -5.57 21.50
CA GLU A 285 -3.61 -6.17 22.76
C GLU A 285 -5.12 -6.00 23.04
N ASP A 286 -5.69 -4.86 22.64
CA ASP A 286 -7.01 -4.45 23.11
C ASP A 286 -8.11 -4.46 22.05
N SER A 287 -7.79 -4.29 20.74
CA SER A 287 -8.85 -4.02 19.74
C SER A 287 -9.58 -5.25 19.21
N MET A 288 -8.94 -6.40 19.15
CA MET A 288 -9.46 -7.66 18.54
C MET A 288 -9.84 -7.53 17.05
N VAL A 289 -9.25 -6.59 16.33
CA VAL A 289 -9.45 -6.42 14.88
C VAL A 289 -8.58 -7.37 14.08
N ASP A 290 -8.97 -7.67 12.84
CA ASP A 290 -8.21 -8.50 11.91
C ASP A 290 -7.12 -7.69 11.18
N VAL A 291 -7.42 -6.41 10.93
CA VAL A 291 -6.57 -5.49 10.16
C VAL A 291 -6.51 -4.13 10.83
N ILE A 292 -5.34 -3.54 10.85
CA ILE A 292 -5.15 -2.13 11.21
C ILE A 292 -4.73 -1.37 9.96
N SER A 293 -5.47 -0.32 9.59
CA SER A 293 -5.07 0.55 8.48
C SER A 293 -4.62 1.93 8.96
N SER A 294 -3.45 2.35 8.47
CA SER A 294 -2.89 3.65 8.80
C SER A 294 -2.18 4.30 7.62
N SER A 295 -2.35 5.61 7.49
CA SER A 295 -1.53 6.39 6.56
C SER A 295 -0.10 6.63 7.06
N SER A 296 0.17 6.46 8.36
CA SER A 296 1.52 6.62 8.94
C SER A 296 2.52 5.58 8.44
N ILE A 297 2.03 4.49 7.82
CA ILE A 297 2.87 3.47 7.19
C ILE A 297 3.65 4.04 6.01
N ASN A 298 3.05 4.95 5.24
CA ASN A 298 3.64 5.49 4.00
C ASN A 298 3.68 7.02 3.91
N MET A 299 2.91 7.73 4.72
CA MET A 299 2.91 9.20 4.73
C MET A 299 3.85 9.73 5.81
N GLY A 300 4.66 10.74 5.45
CA GLY A 300 5.63 11.33 6.37
C GLY A 300 6.83 10.43 6.73
N VAL A 301 7.01 9.34 5.98
CA VAL A 301 8.14 8.44 6.16
C VAL A 301 9.40 9.07 5.54
N PRO A 302 10.53 9.13 6.26
CA PRO A 302 11.78 9.61 5.69
C PRO A 302 12.27 8.66 4.57
N SER A 303 12.86 9.23 3.54
CA SER A 303 13.55 8.44 2.52
C SER A 303 14.81 7.80 3.12
N LEU A 304 15.13 6.60 2.64
CA LEU A 304 16.42 5.99 2.94
C LEU A 304 17.54 6.81 2.30
N ASP A 305 18.62 7.05 3.02
CA ASP A 305 19.75 7.84 2.53
C ASP A 305 20.64 6.99 1.62
N LEU A 306 20.71 7.36 0.35
CA LEU A 306 21.48 6.69 -0.70
C LEU A 306 22.36 7.69 -1.41
N SER A 307 23.52 7.25 -1.89
CA SER A 307 24.44 8.07 -2.70
C SER A 307 24.94 7.31 -3.90
N MET A 308 25.15 8.03 -5.02
CA MET A 308 25.88 7.51 -6.17
C MET A 308 27.31 8.01 -6.14
N LEU A 309 28.27 7.12 -6.41
CA LEU A 309 29.70 7.40 -6.47
C LEU A 309 30.21 7.03 -7.85
N ILE A 310 30.82 8.00 -8.56
CA ILE A 310 31.46 7.77 -9.86
C ILE A 310 32.89 7.34 -9.65
N GLY A 311 33.36 6.34 -10.41
CA GLY A 311 34.72 5.81 -10.32
C GLY A 311 34.95 4.99 -9.05
N GLY A 312 33.91 4.29 -8.57
CA GLY A 312 33.94 3.52 -7.34
C GLY A 312 35.02 2.43 -7.36
N SER A 313 35.98 2.59 -6.47
CA SER A 313 36.90 1.56 -6.00
C SER A 313 36.66 1.36 -4.51
#